data_ca0be2c6a8c6738367f70b415a5d10eb
#
_entry.id   ca0be2c6a8c6738367f70b415a5d10eb
#
_cell.length_a   1.000
_cell.length_b   1.000
_cell.length_c   1.000
_cell.angle_alpha   90.00
_cell.angle_beta   90.00
_cell.angle_gamma   90.00
#
_symmetry.space_group_name_H-M   'P 1'
#
loop_
_entity.id
_entity.type
_entity.pdbx_description
1 polymer ?
#
loop_
_entity_poly.entity_id
_entity_poly.type
_entity_poly.pdbx_seq_one_letter_code
_entity_poly.pdbx_strand_id
1 'polypeptide(L)'
;LLFLSWMYGSLTEQMAKRGRWIQALPYLSLFTLYVLFMLPVEHYYRGLFPNLYYWADQEHYNALAEETYGQYGVGIFGKTIYIVGDKFEMDDFTQAEFFRVFDRLNRDDCVRVVHIKDLRDIGLITDDMLVIQEDPENNRFQDITHAASLFKCRPIYGFYDDGWLDERASVQVMAGSTGEIHLSFNYPRDLTDDQWLTVYVDGEPAEYINFTEQNEECTIQTDPYQPVTLRFESNFYVPNALEKRGVTRLAVLLKMTAD
;
A
#
# COMPACT_ATOMS: atom_id res chain seq x y z
N LEU A 1 29.05 28.44 -26.99
CA LEU A 1 27.94 29.31 -26.51
C LEU A 1 28.37 30.79 -26.47
N LEU A 2 29.46 31.19 -25.79
CA LEU A 2 29.91 32.59 -25.68
C LEU A 2 30.21 33.24 -27.06
N PHE A 3 30.85 32.52 -27.97
CA PHE A 3 31.11 33.01 -29.34
C PHE A 3 29.83 33.24 -30.13
N LEU A 4 28.86 32.33 -30.03
CA LEU A 4 27.57 32.48 -30.67
C LEU A 4 26.77 33.65 -30.11
N SER A 5 26.82 33.89 -28.79
CA SER A 5 26.13 35.01 -28.16
C SER A 5 26.78 36.35 -28.52
N TRP A 6 28.13 36.42 -28.67
CA TRP A 6 28.83 37.62 -29.14
C TRP A 6 28.51 37.94 -30.62
N MET A 7 28.57 36.92 -31.45
CA MET A 7 28.23 37.07 -32.87
C MET A 7 26.78 37.53 -33.08
N TYR A 8 25.87 37.03 -32.25
CA TYR A 8 24.46 37.39 -32.28
C TYR A 8 24.23 38.82 -31.77
N GLY A 9 24.91 39.23 -30.71
CA GLY A 9 24.89 40.61 -30.20
C GLY A 9 25.40 41.63 -31.23
N SER A 10 26.48 41.30 -31.93
CA SER A 10 27.03 42.15 -33.01
C SER A 10 26.10 42.29 -34.20
N LEU A 11 25.41 41.20 -34.59
CA LEU A 11 24.40 41.21 -35.66
C LEU A 11 23.17 42.03 -35.27
N THR A 12 22.69 41.92 -34.02
CA THR A 12 21.55 42.72 -33.56
C THR A 12 21.84 44.21 -33.49
N GLU A 13 23.04 44.62 -33.12
CA GLU A 13 23.47 46.04 -33.14
C GLU A 13 23.53 46.62 -34.57
N GLN A 14 24.04 45.85 -35.52
CA GLN A 14 24.06 46.29 -36.94
C GLN A 14 22.65 46.38 -37.55
N MET A 15 21.74 45.50 -37.16
CA MET A 15 20.37 45.51 -37.62
C MET A 15 19.48 46.53 -36.92
N ALA A 16 19.83 46.96 -35.71
CA ALA A 16 19.10 48.00 -34.98
C ALA A 16 18.93 49.32 -35.71
N LYS A 17 19.83 49.61 -36.67
CA LYS A 17 19.81 50.81 -37.50
C LYS A 17 18.83 50.73 -38.68
N ARG A 18 18.23 49.57 -38.98
CA ARG A 18 17.46 49.33 -40.19
C ARG A 18 15.95 49.25 -40.05
N GLY A 19 15.40 49.41 -38.87
CA GLY A 19 13.96 49.41 -38.63
C GLY A 19 13.47 48.24 -37.72
N ARG A 20 12.33 48.45 -37.06
CA ARG A 20 11.82 47.54 -36.02
C ARG A 20 11.60 46.07 -36.48
N TRP A 21 11.19 45.87 -37.71
CA TRP A 21 10.95 44.52 -38.25
C TRP A 21 12.26 43.75 -38.49
N ILE A 22 13.33 44.45 -38.87
CA ILE A 22 14.63 43.83 -39.08
C ILE A 22 15.28 43.44 -37.75
N GLN A 23 14.95 44.12 -36.66
CA GLN A 23 15.39 43.78 -35.29
C GLN A 23 14.78 42.46 -34.80
N ALA A 24 13.61 42.06 -35.28
CA ALA A 24 12.97 40.81 -34.92
C ALA A 24 13.54 39.57 -35.65
N LEU A 25 14.19 39.75 -36.79
CA LEU A 25 14.73 38.67 -37.62
C LEU A 25 15.72 37.75 -36.86
N PRO A 26 16.67 38.26 -36.07
CA PRO A 26 17.56 37.43 -35.32
C PRO A 26 16.82 36.55 -34.28
N TYR A 27 15.85 37.11 -33.58
CA TYR A 27 15.05 36.38 -32.61
C TYR A 27 14.20 35.31 -33.28
N LEU A 28 13.62 35.65 -34.45
CA LEU A 28 12.85 34.68 -35.23
C LEU A 28 13.75 33.56 -35.76
N SER A 29 14.96 33.86 -36.22
CA SER A 29 15.91 32.84 -36.68
C SER A 29 16.36 31.93 -35.55
N LEU A 30 16.62 32.49 -34.38
CA LEU A 30 16.98 31.71 -33.17
C LEU A 30 15.84 30.79 -32.74
N PHE A 31 14.62 31.32 -32.75
CA PHE A 31 13.41 30.56 -32.46
C PHE A 31 13.20 29.43 -33.47
N THR A 32 13.38 29.74 -34.77
CA THR A 32 13.27 28.72 -35.82
C THR A 32 14.31 27.63 -35.69
N LEU A 33 15.57 28.00 -35.38
CA LEU A 33 16.64 27.02 -35.09
C LEU A 33 16.30 26.18 -33.88
N TYR A 34 15.81 26.79 -32.81
CA TYR A 34 15.37 26.08 -31.65
C TYR A 34 14.29 25.06 -32.00
N VAL A 35 13.24 25.46 -32.68
CA VAL A 35 12.15 24.58 -33.09
C VAL A 35 12.64 23.45 -34.01
N LEU A 36 13.49 23.75 -35.00
CA LEU A 36 13.97 22.75 -35.95
C LEU A 36 14.95 21.73 -35.34
N PHE A 37 15.76 22.13 -34.39
CA PHE A 37 16.78 21.25 -33.84
C PHE A 37 16.42 20.71 -32.47
N MET A 38 15.82 21.49 -31.60
CA MET A 38 15.55 21.04 -30.21
C MET A 38 14.28 20.19 -30.12
N LEU A 39 13.22 20.50 -30.87
CA LEU A 39 12.01 19.66 -30.85
C LEU A 39 12.25 18.24 -31.39
N PRO A 40 12.96 18.02 -32.50
CA PRO A 40 13.29 16.66 -32.93
C PRO A 40 14.20 15.93 -31.96
N VAL A 41 15.16 16.61 -31.36
CA VAL A 41 16.04 16.03 -30.34
C VAL A 41 15.22 15.64 -29.10
N GLU A 42 14.35 16.53 -28.63
CA GLU A 42 13.46 16.24 -27.52
C GLU A 42 12.54 15.06 -27.82
N HIS A 43 11.95 15.04 -29.02
CA HIS A 43 11.09 13.93 -29.44
C HIS A 43 11.86 12.60 -29.53
N TYR A 44 13.10 12.64 -30.05
CA TYR A 44 13.97 11.46 -30.12
C TYR A 44 14.30 10.93 -28.73
N TYR A 45 14.69 11.80 -27.80
CA TYR A 45 15.00 11.39 -26.43
C TYR A 45 13.78 10.92 -25.65
N ARG A 46 12.60 11.50 -25.88
CA ARG A 46 11.35 10.99 -25.33
C ARG A 46 11.07 9.56 -25.78
N GLY A 47 11.38 9.23 -27.03
CA GLY A 47 11.21 7.87 -27.55
C GLY A 47 12.24 6.87 -27.02
N LEU A 48 13.49 7.31 -26.77
CA LEU A 48 14.55 6.47 -26.22
C LEU A 48 14.42 6.23 -24.71
N PHE A 49 13.93 7.21 -24.00
CA PHE A 49 13.83 7.19 -22.55
C PHE A 49 12.39 7.55 -22.14
N PRO A 50 11.40 6.71 -22.47
CA PRO A 50 10.01 6.99 -22.11
C PRO A 50 9.85 7.20 -20.61
N ASN A 51 10.71 6.59 -19.81
CA ASN A 51 10.72 6.71 -18.36
C ASN A 51 11.44 7.96 -17.79
N LEU A 52 12.12 8.76 -18.61
CA LEU A 52 12.76 10.00 -18.18
C LEU A 52 11.94 11.26 -18.48
N TYR A 53 10.95 11.15 -19.36
CA TYR A 53 10.10 12.27 -19.80
C TYR A 53 8.66 12.05 -19.38
N TYR A 54 8.46 11.97 -18.09
CA TYR A 54 7.21 11.62 -17.40
C TYR A 54 6.07 12.62 -17.48
N TRP A 55 6.07 13.59 -18.37
CA TRP A 55 5.11 14.68 -18.27
C TRP A 55 3.66 14.21 -18.30
N ALA A 56 3.31 13.31 -19.21
CA ALA A 56 1.95 12.79 -19.28
C ALA A 56 1.66 11.79 -18.16
N ASP A 57 2.61 10.87 -17.91
CA ASP A 57 2.45 9.86 -16.89
C ASP A 57 2.54 10.47 -15.48
N GLN A 58 3.40 11.47 -15.29
CA GLN A 58 3.52 12.18 -14.01
C GLN A 58 2.29 13.01 -13.68
N GLU A 59 1.66 13.66 -14.66
CA GLU A 59 0.39 14.35 -14.44
C GLU A 59 -0.69 13.36 -13.99
N HIS A 60 -0.71 12.19 -14.59
CA HIS A 60 -1.60 11.11 -14.23
C HIS A 60 -1.33 10.59 -12.80
N TYR A 61 -0.08 10.27 -12.44
CA TYR A 61 0.28 9.86 -11.10
C TYR A 61 0.01 10.92 -10.04
N ASN A 62 0.26 12.20 -10.35
CA ASN A 62 -0.07 13.29 -9.46
C ASN A 62 -1.58 13.38 -9.21
N ALA A 63 -2.39 13.25 -10.25
CA ALA A 63 -3.85 13.26 -10.12
C ALA A 63 -4.35 12.10 -9.25
N LEU A 64 -3.80 10.89 -9.44
CA LEU A 64 -4.12 9.71 -8.62
C LEU A 64 -3.71 9.91 -7.15
N ALA A 65 -2.51 10.46 -6.93
CA ALA A 65 -2.02 10.73 -5.58
C ALA A 65 -2.87 11.81 -4.87
N GLU A 66 -3.23 12.87 -5.57
CA GLU A 66 -4.10 13.94 -5.05
C GLU A 66 -5.50 13.42 -4.73
N GLU A 67 -6.10 12.62 -5.61
CA GLU A 67 -7.42 12.04 -5.38
C GLU A 67 -7.39 11.09 -4.17
N THR A 68 -6.41 10.19 -4.10
CA THR A 68 -6.24 9.27 -2.99
C THR A 68 -6.00 10.02 -1.68
N TYR A 69 -5.13 11.03 -1.68
CA TYR A 69 -4.92 11.87 -0.51
C TYR A 69 -6.18 12.67 -0.14
N GLY A 70 -6.93 13.14 -1.11
CA GLY A 70 -8.21 13.80 -0.90
C GLY A 70 -9.24 12.92 -0.19
N GLN A 71 -9.22 11.61 -0.49
CA GLN A 71 -10.12 10.63 0.11
C GLN A 71 -9.73 10.28 1.56
N TYR A 72 -8.45 10.05 1.84
CA TYR A 72 -7.97 9.55 3.13
C TYR A 72 -7.30 10.61 4.01
N GLY A 73 -6.82 11.70 3.42
CA GLY A 73 -6.13 12.78 4.11
C GLY A 73 -4.89 12.26 4.87
N VAL A 74 -4.76 12.74 6.10
CA VAL A 74 -3.65 12.33 6.98
C VAL A 74 -3.73 10.88 7.44
N GLY A 75 -4.85 10.20 7.22
CA GLY A 75 -5.05 8.80 7.59
C GLY A 75 -4.17 7.80 6.81
N ILE A 76 -3.53 8.26 5.72
CA ILE A 76 -2.57 7.42 4.98
C ILE A 76 -1.20 7.32 5.66
N PHE A 77 -0.84 8.30 6.50
CA PHE A 77 0.48 8.32 7.12
C PHE A 77 0.64 7.22 8.18
N GLY A 78 1.77 6.54 8.14
CA GLY A 78 2.06 5.38 8.97
C GLY A 78 1.44 4.08 8.45
N LYS A 79 0.76 4.09 7.30
CA LYS A 79 0.20 2.89 6.67
C LYS A 79 1.09 2.35 5.56
N THR A 80 0.99 1.04 5.34
CA THR A 80 1.45 0.41 4.10
C THR A 80 0.28 0.36 3.12
N ILE A 81 0.45 1.00 1.96
CA ILE A 81 -0.56 1.04 0.90
C ILE A 81 -0.18 0.07 -0.19
N TYR A 82 -1.00 -0.95 -0.40
CA TYR A 82 -0.88 -1.88 -1.51
C TYR A 82 -1.73 -1.39 -2.68
N ILE A 83 -1.10 -1.21 -3.83
CA ILE A 83 -1.78 -0.87 -5.09
C ILE A 83 -1.86 -2.14 -5.92
N VAL A 84 -3.07 -2.62 -6.16
CA VAL A 84 -3.35 -3.85 -6.91
C VAL A 84 -3.67 -3.51 -8.35
N GLY A 85 -2.90 -4.06 -9.29
CA GLY A 85 -3.13 -3.89 -10.70
C GLY A 85 -1.88 -4.09 -11.55
N ASP A 86 -1.99 -3.82 -12.84
CA ASP A 86 -0.91 -3.96 -13.83
C ASP A 86 -0.78 -2.76 -14.78
N LYS A 87 -1.59 -1.71 -14.58
CA LYS A 87 -1.65 -0.54 -15.46
C LYS A 87 -0.73 0.58 -15.02
N PHE A 88 -0.61 0.79 -13.71
CA PHE A 88 0.18 1.85 -13.11
C PHE A 88 1.47 1.25 -12.54
N GLU A 89 2.29 0.69 -13.43
CA GLU A 89 3.56 0.08 -13.02
C GLU A 89 4.49 1.17 -12.46
N MET A 90 4.75 1.09 -11.17
CA MET A 90 5.62 2.01 -10.45
C MET A 90 6.96 1.34 -10.16
N ASP A 91 8.04 2.03 -10.47
CA ASP A 91 9.36 1.64 -10.00
C ASP A 91 9.52 1.91 -8.49
N ASP A 92 10.54 1.35 -7.87
CA ASP A 92 10.78 1.48 -6.42
C ASP A 92 10.88 2.94 -5.96
N PHE A 93 11.42 3.81 -6.80
CA PHE A 93 11.54 5.24 -6.49
C PHE A 93 10.17 5.92 -6.51
N THR A 94 9.36 5.65 -7.53
CA THR A 94 8.00 6.22 -7.64
C THR A 94 7.12 5.73 -6.49
N GLN A 95 7.22 4.45 -6.12
CA GLN A 95 6.50 3.91 -4.97
C GLN A 95 6.89 4.62 -3.67
N ALA A 96 8.18 4.82 -3.43
CA ALA A 96 8.67 5.47 -2.21
C ALA A 96 8.22 6.94 -2.09
N GLU A 97 8.12 7.64 -3.21
CA GLU A 97 7.85 9.08 -3.25
C GLU A 97 6.38 9.44 -3.53
N PHE A 98 5.52 8.44 -3.83
CA PHE A 98 4.18 8.67 -4.37
C PHE A 98 3.32 9.63 -3.53
N PHE A 99 3.35 9.50 -2.21
CA PHE A 99 2.61 10.38 -1.31
C PHE A 99 3.48 11.39 -0.56
N ARG A 100 4.79 11.39 -0.79
CA ARG A 100 5.73 12.24 -0.03
C ARG A 100 5.46 13.73 -0.19
N VAL A 101 4.96 14.15 -1.34
CA VAL A 101 4.61 15.56 -1.62
C VAL A 101 3.57 16.09 -0.62
N PHE A 102 2.74 15.24 -0.05
CA PHE A 102 1.71 15.61 0.92
C PHE A 102 2.22 15.61 2.36
N ASP A 103 3.38 15.02 2.63
CA ASP A 103 3.99 15.05 3.96
C ASP A 103 4.77 16.35 4.20
N ARG A 104 4.06 17.39 4.59
CA ARG A 104 4.63 18.71 4.88
C ARG A 104 5.65 18.71 6.04
N LEU A 105 5.64 17.69 6.87
CA LEU A 105 6.53 17.56 8.03
C LEU A 105 7.79 16.76 7.70
N ASN A 106 7.90 16.22 6.49
CA ASN A 106 9.01 15.39 6.01
C ASN A 106 9.40 14.32 7.04
N ARG A 107 8.39 13.62 7.57
CA ARG A 107 8.57 12.55 8.56
C ARG A 107 9.20 11.35 7.88
N ASP A 108 10.11 10.69 8.57
CA ASP A 108 10.73 9.44 8.09
C ASP A 108 9.70 8.28 8.01
N ASP A 109 8.57 8.43 8.70
CA ASP A 109 7.44 7.47 8.72
C ASP A 109 6.47 7.69 7.53
N CYS A 110 7.00 8.07 6.40
CA CYS A 110 6.22 8.27 5.19
C CYS A 110 5.50 6.97 4.80
N VAL A 111 4.38 7.13 4.14
CA VAL A 111 3.58 6.05 3.57
C VAL A 111 4.46 5.10 2.78
N ARG A 112 4.44 3.83 3.13
CA ARG A 112 5.05 2.79 2.31
C ARG A 112 4.05 2.39 1.23
N VAL A 113 4.41 2.57 -0.03
CA VAL A 113 3.61 2.11 -1.18
C VAL A 113 4.25 0.85 -1.74
N VAL A 114 3.43 -0.16 -2.02
CA VAL A 114 3.84 -1.42 -2.62
C VAL A 114 2.88 -1.73 -3.78
N HIS A 115 3.41 -1.79 -4.99
CA HIS A 115 2.63 -2.18 -6.15
C HIS A 115 2.65 -3.70 -6.31
N ILE A 116 1.48 -4.31 -6.45
CA ILE A 116 1.30 -5.77 -6.60
C ILE A 116 0.35 -6.07 -7.76
N LYS A 117 0.54 -7.21 -8.39
CA LYS A 117 -0.32 -7.63 -9.51
C LYS A 117 -1.55 -8.39 -9.06
N ASP A 118 -1.45 -9.09 -7.94
CA ASP A 118 -2.51 -9.97 -7.44
C ASP A 118 -2.64 -9.84 -5.92
N LEU A 119 -3.86 -9.88 -5.39
CA LEU A 119 -4.13 -9.92 -3.95
C LEU A 119 -3.48 -11.11 -3.23
N ARG A 120 -3.14 -12.18 -3.96
CA ARG A 120 -2.41 -13.33 -3.41
C ARG A 120 -0.98 -12.98 -2.98
N ASP A 121 -0.42 -11.90 -3.52
CA ASP A 121 0.95 -11.48 -3.22
C ASP A 121 1.10 -10.81 -1.84
N ILE A 122 0.01 -10.52 -1.15
CA ILE A 122 0.02 -9.99 0.22
C ILE A 122 -0.54 -11.02 1.20
N GLY A 123 -0.07 -10.94 2.45
CA GLY A 123 -0.55 -11.75 3.56
C GLY A 123 -1.89 -11.27 4.13
N LEU A 124 -2.10 -11.48 5.43
CA LEU A 124 -3.29 -10.99 6.12
C LEU A 124 -3.30 -9.45 6.17
N ILE A 125 -4.46 -8.87 5.97
CA ILE A 125 -4.66 -7.43 6.03
C ILE A 125 -4.79 -7.00 7.48
N THR A 126 -3.93 -6.09 7.90
CA THR A 126 -3.90 -5.49 9.24
C THR A 126 -4.39 -4.04 9.22
N ASP A 127 -4.67 -3.46 10.39
CA ASP A 127 -5.22 -2.09 10.52
C ASP A 127 -4.28 -1.00 9.99
N ASP A 128 -3.00 -1.30 9.89
CA ASP A 128 -1.97 -0.41 9.33
C ASP A 128 -1.81 -0.56 7.81
N MET A 129 -2.64 -1.36 7.17
CA MET A 129 -2.66 -1.55 5.73
C MET A 129 -3.86 -0.85 5.08
N LEU A 130 -3.65 -0.43 3.84
CA LEU A 130 -4.67 0.05 2.93
C LEU A 130 -4.47 -0.67 1.60
N VAL A 131 -5.52 -1.28 1.09
CA VAL A 131 -5.48 -1.97 -0.20
C VAL A 131 -6.36 -1.23 -1.18
N ILE A 132 -5.74 -0.69 -2.22
CA ILE A 132 -6.43 0.04 -3.28
C ILE A 132 -6.21 -0.66 -4.61
N GLN A 133 -7.25 -0.73 -5.40
CA GLN A 133 -7.20 -1.33 -6.73
C GLN A 133 -7.24 -0.26 -7.81
N GLU A 134 -6.45 -0.45 -8.85
CA GLU A 134 -6.52 0.37 -10.04
C GLU A 134 -7.90 0.27 -10.73
N ASP A 135 -8.47 1.43 -11.05
CA ASP A 135 -9.65 1.57 -11.91
C ASP A 135 -9.26 2.42 -13.15
N PRO A 136 -8.64 1.78 -14.16
CA PRO A 136 -8.11 2.51 -15.32
C PRO A 136 -9.19 3.19 -16.15
N GLU A 137 -10.42 2.67 -16.14
CA GLU A 137 -11.55 3.22 -16.90
C GLU A 137 -11.96 4.59 -16.35
N ASN A 138 -11.90 4.76 -15.04
CA ASN A 138 -12.25 6.00 -14.37
C ASN A 138 -11.03 6.81 -13.90
N ASN A 139 -9.82 6.33 -14.21
CA ASN A 139 -8.56 6.98 -13.86
C ASN A 139 -8.45 7.28 -12.36
N ARG A 140 -8.74 6.31 -11.53
CA ARG A 140 -8.73 6.42 -10.06
C ARG A 140 -8.31 5.13 -9.39
N PHE A 141 -8.13 5.21 -8.08
CA PHE A 141 -8.01 4.04 -7.21
C PHE A 141 -9.31 3.79 -6.46
N GLN A 142 -9.68 2.52 -6.35
CA GLN A 142 -10.82 2.08 -5.56
C GLN A 142 -10.32 1.40 -4.28
N ASP A 143 -10.83 1.81 -3.14
CA ASP A 143 -10.57 1.13 -1.87
C ASP A 143 -11.23 -0.26 -1.86
N ILE A 144 -10.41 -1.29 -1.73
CA ILE A 144 -10.84 -2.68 -1.60
C ILE A 144 -10.35 -3.31 -0.29
N THR A 145 -9.89 -2.50 0.68
CA THR A 145 -9.31 -2.99 1.93
C THR A 145 -10.21 -3.98 2.64
N HIS A 146 -11.50 -3.66 2.77
CA HIS A 146 -12.46 -4.55 3.41
C HIS A 146 -12.66 -5.85 2.62
N ALA A 147 -12.79 -5.78 1.30
CA ALA A 147 -12.95 -6.97 0.44
C ALA A 147 -11.69 -7.86 0.49
N ALA A 148 -10.50 -7.24 0.45
CA ALA A 148 -9.23 -7.93 0.58
C ALA A 148 -9.09 -8.59 1.97
N SER A 149 -9.51 -7.92 3.03
CA SER A 149 -9.54 -8.48 4.38
C SER A 149 -10.42 -9.73 4.46
N LEU A 150 -11.62 -9.67 3.91
CA LEU A 150 -12.52 -10.83 3.84
C LEU A 150 -11.99 -11.98 2.97
N PHE A 151 -11.26 -11.65 1.91
CA PHE A 151 -10.60 -12.64 1.07
C PHE A 151 -9.49 -13.38 1.82
N LYS A 152 -8.75 -12.69 2.68
CA LYS A 152 -7.63 -13.25 3.45
C LYS A 152 -8.05 -13.85 4.78
N CYS A 153 -9.05 -13.29 5.44
CA CYS A 153 -9.53 -13.70 6.76
C CYS A 153 -11.05 -13.61 6.82
N ARG A 154 -11.72 -14.76 6.72
CA ARG A 154 -13.18 -14.83 6.75
C ARG A 154 -13.66 -15.46 8.07
N PRO A 155 -14.27 -14.69 8.96
CA PRO A 155 -14.88 -15.24 10.16
C PRO A 155 -15.96 -16.27 9.82
N ILE A 156 -15.99 -17.39 10.53
CA ILE A 156 -17.03 -18.41 10.40
C ILE A 156 -17.97 -18.31 11.61
N TYR A 157 -17.44 -18.40 12.81
CA TYR A 157 -18.17 -18.15 14.07
C TYR A 157 -17.21 -17.82 15.20
N GLY A 158 -17.68 -17.09 16.21
CA GLY A 158 -16.94 -16.83 17.45
C GLY A 158 -15.67 -16.00 17.31
N PHE A 159 -15.40 -15.44 16.14
CA PHE A 159 -14.32 -14.50 15.87
C PHE A 159 -14.93 -13.12 15.56
N TYR A 160 -14.50 -12.11 16.29
CA TYR A 160 -15.06 -10.76 16.22
C TYR A 160 -14.11 -9.78 15.53
N ASP A 161 -14.67 -8.72 14.94
CA ASP A 161 -13.93 -7.72 14.15
C ASP A 161 -12.79 -7.02 14.91
N ASP A 162 -12.86 -7.02 16.22
CA ASP A 162 -11.81 -6.47 17.10
C ASP A 162 -10.79 -7.50 17.57
N GLY A 163 -10.80 -8.70 16.97
CA GLY A 163 -9.85 -9.76 17.23
C GLY A 163 -10.19 -10.66 18.41
N TRP A 164 -11.28 -10.40 19.14
CA TRP A 164 -11.68 -11.31 20.22
C TRP A 164 -12.20 -12.65 19.71
N LEU A 165 -11.79 -13.72 20.39
CA LEU A 165 -12.32 -15.06 20.20
C LEU A 165 -13.36 -15.40 21.27
N ASP A 166 -14.41 -16.11 20.90
CA ASP A 166 -15.26 -16.82 21.81
C ASP A 166 -14.55 -18.09 22.37
N GLU A 167 -15.08 -18.74 23.37
CA GLU A 167 -14.66 -20.05 23.90
C GLU A 167 -14.46 -21.08 22.78
N ARG A 168 -15.27 -20.97 21.75
CA ARG A 168 -15.14 -21.71 20.49
C ARG A 168 -15.25 -20.74 19.34
N ALA A 169 -14.23 -20.71 18.52
CA ALA A 169 -14.18 -19.81 17.38
C ALA A 169 -13.65 -20.53 16.15
N SER A 170 -14.03 -20.04 14.97
CA SER A 170 -13.49 -20.53 13.73
C SER A 170 -13.39 -19.42 12.71
N VAL A 171 -12.29 -19.45 11.96
CA VAL A 171 -11.98 -18.49 10.92
C VAL A 171 -11.34 -19.21 9.74
N GLN A 172 -11.68 -18.83 8.54
CA GLN A 172 -10.95 -19.23 7.35
C GLN A 172 -9.88 -18.18 7.05
N VAL A 173 -8.64 -18.61 6.87
CA VAL A 173 -7.49 -17.74 6.67
C VAL A 173 -6.73 -18.18 5.44
N MET A 174 -6.13 -17.23 4.72
CA MET A 174 -5.23 -17.49 3.60
C MET A 174 -3.88 -16.86 3.90
N ALA A 175 -2.83 -17.70 3.94
CA ALA A 175 -1.45 -17.24 4.04
C ALA A 175 -0.96 -16.64 2.71
N GLY A 176 0.13 -15.87 2.77
CA GLY A 176 0.83 -15.34 1.61
C GLY A 176 1.81 -16.35 1.01
N SER A 177 2.95 -15.83 0.54
CA SER A 177 3.96 -16.60 -0.22
C SER A 177 4.76 -17.60 0.60
N THR A 178 4.93 -17.36 1.89
CA THR A 178 5.66 -18.26 2.78
C THR A 178 4.80 -19.40 3.31
N GLY A 179 3.48 -19.25 3.30
CA GLY A 179 2.55 -20.18 3.89
C GLY A 179 2.52 -20.13 5.43
N GLU A 180 3.10 -19.11 6.03
CA GLU A 180 3.17 -18.98 7.48
C GLU A 180 2.04 -18.09 8.03
N ILE A 181 1.36 -18.55 9.05
CA ILE A 181 0.36 -17.79 9.81
C ILE A 181 0.86 -17.66 11.24
N HIS A 182 1.22 -16.46 11.64
CA HIS A 182 1.67 -16.16 13.00
C HIS A 182 0.46 -15.76 13.85
N LEU A 183 0.26 -16.43 14.95
CA LEU A 183 -0.81 -16.19 15.90
C LEU A 183 -0.21 -15.68 17.20
N SER A 184 -0.68 -14.55 17.69
CA SER A 184 -0.31 -13.99 18.99
C SER A 184 -1.57 -13.80 19.82
N PHE A 185 -1.57 -14.32 21.03
CA PHE A 185 -2.71 -14.35 21.92
C PHE A 185 -2.49 -13.45 23.13
N ASN A 186 -3.41 -12.54 23.36
CA ASN A 186 -3.43 -11.73 24.56
C ASN A 186 -4.65 -12.14 25.40
N TYR A 187 -4.42 -12.52 26.62
CA TYR A 187 -5.47 -12.96 27.55
C TYR A 187 -5.39 -12.19 28.87
N PRO A 188 -6.51 -12.07 29.61
CA PRO A 188 -6.51 -11.42 30.91
C PRO A 188 -5.76 -12.26 31.94
N ARG A 189 -4.73 -11.69 32.57
CA ARG A 189 -3.79 -12.37 33.46
C ARG A 189 -4.37 -12.77 34.83
N ASP A 190 -5.60 -12.39 35.13
CA ASP A 190 -6.22 -12.62 36.47
C ASP A 190 -7.01 -13.94 36.54
N LEU A 191 -6.84 -14.83 35.60
CA LEU A 191 -7.55 -16.09 35.53
C LEU A 191 -6.70 -17.21 36.13
N THR A 192 -7.35 -18.23 36.70
CA THR A 192 -6.78 -19.35 37.44
C THR A 192 -5.87 -20.31 36.66
N ASP A 193 -5.07 -21.06 37.36
CA ASP A 193 -3.85 -21.77 36.93
C ASP A 193 -3.95 -22.88 35.86
N ASP A 194 -5.02 -23.10 35.16
CA ASP A 194 -5.15 -24.18 34.17
C ASP A 194 -5.86 -23.71 32.88
N GLN A 195 -5.30 -22.67 32.25
CA GLN A 195 -5.91 -22.12 31.05
C GLN A 195 -5.19 -22.58 29.82
N TRP A 196 -5.93 -23.15 28.91
CA TRP A 196 -5.39 -23.63 27.65
C TRP A 196 -6.27 -23.24 26.46
N LEU A 197 -5.64 -23.18 25.31
CA LEU A 197 -6.25 -23.02 23.99
C LEU A 197 -5.68 -24.08 23.06
N THR A 198 -6.54 -24.78 22.36
CA THR A 198 -6.14 -25.68 21.27
C THR A 198 -6.48 -25.03 19.93
N VAL A 199 -5.50 -25.02 19.04
CA VAL A 199 -5.65 -24.59 17.65
C VAL A 199 -5.73 -25.81 16.76
N TYR A 200 -6.77 -25.87 15.94
CA TYR A 200 -6.97 -26.90 14.92
C TYR A 200 -6.80 -26.29 13.54
N VAL A 201 -6.17 -27.02 12.66
CA VAL A 201 -6.06 -26.68 11.22
C VAL A 201 -6.83 -27.72 10.43
N ASP A 202 -7.84 -27.28 9.67
CA ASP A 202 -8.74 -28.13 8.88
C ASP A 202 -9.32 -29.33 9.67
N GLY A 203 -9.53 -29.12 10.97
CA GLY A 203 -10.12 -30.10 11.88
C GLY A 203 -9.12 -30.95 12.66
N GLU A 204 -7.84 -30.95 12.29
CA GLU A 204 -6.79 -31.66 12.98
C GLU A 204 -6.14 -30.77 14.04
N PRO A 205 -5.83 -31.27 15.25
CA PRO A 205 -5.15 -30.49 16.27
C PRO A 205 -3.72 -30.18 15.82
N ALA A 206 -3.37 -28.89 15.78
CA ALA A 206 -2.07 -28.42 15.36
C ALA A 206 -1.22 -27.93 16.53
N GLU A 207 -1.80 -27.11 17.41
CA GLU A 207 -1.06 -26.50 18.53
C GLU A 207 -1.90 -26.52 19.81
N TYR A 208 -1.19 -26.71 20.94
CA TYR A 208 -1.75 -26.63 22.27
C TYR A 208 -1.00 -25.56 23.06
N ILE A 209 -1.70 -24.52 23.46
CA ILE A 209 -1.14 -23.38 24.14
C ILE A 209 -1.59 -23.42 25.60
N ASN A 210 -0.61 -23.51 26.50
CA ASN A 210 -0.83 -23.41 27.93
C ASN A 210 -0.39 -22.02 28.38
N PHE A 211 -1.34 -21.18 28.75
CA PHE A 211 -1.06 -19.80 29.16
C PHE A 211 -0.34 -19.67 30.50
N THR A 212 -0.29 -20.71 31.31
CA THR A 212 0.53 -20.71 32.53
C THR A 212 2.02 -20.73 32.24
N GLU A 213 2.42 -21.25 31.08
CA GLU A 213 3.82 -21.31 30.62
C GLU A 213 4.29 -20.07 29.85
N GLN A 214 3.45 -19.05 29.79
CA GLN A 214 3.72 -17.79 29.05
C GLN A 214 3.92 -17.98 27.53
N ASN A 215 3.41 -19.05 26.97
CA ASN A 215 3.40 -19.27 25.54
C ASN A 215 2.21 -18.52 24.93
N GLU A 216 2.47 -17.34 24.41
CA GLU A 216 1.43 -16.43 23.86
C GLU A 216 1.44 -16.39 22.34
N GLU A 217 2.36 -17.12 21.70
CA GLU A 217 2.56 -17.08 20.26
C GLU A 217 2.76 -18.47 19.67
N CYS A 218 2.22 -18.69 18.47
CA CYS A 218 2.55 -19.86 17.67
C CYS A 218 2.53 -19.53 16.17
N THR A 219 3.19 -20.37 15.38
CA THR A 219 3.21 -20.25 13.92
C THR A 219 2.61 -21.51 13.31
N ILE A 220 1.59 -21.33 12.50
CA ILE A 220 0.95 -22.40 11.75
C ILE A 220 1.52 -22.39 10.34
N GLN A 221 2.03 -23.55 9.91
CA GLN A 221 2.51 -23.73 8.53
C GLN A 221 1.37 -24.27 7.66
N THR A 222 1.14 -23.63 6.52
CA THR A 222 0.09 -24.02 5.55
C THR A 222 0.67 -24.03 4.14
N ASP A 223 -0.11 -24.49 3.18
CA ASP A 223 0.26 -24.31 1.78
C ASP A 223 0.08 -22.85 1.37
N PRO A 224 1.05 -22.24 0.66
CA PRO A 224 0.95 -20.87 0.19
C PRO A 224 -0.31 -20.65 -0.68
N TYR A 225 -0.98 -19.52 -0.45
CA TYR A 225 -2.17 -19.10 -1.18
C TYR A 225 -3.35 -20.07 -1.13
N GLN A 226 -3.36 -21.01 -0.19
CA GLN A 226 -4.48 -21.91 0.04
C GLN A 226 -5.26 -21.48 1.29
N PRO A 227 -6.60 -21.41 1.21
CA PRO A 227 -7.41 -21.11 2.38
C PRO A 227 -7.44 -22.34 3.32
N VAL A 228 -7.17 -22.11 4.59
CA VAL A 228 -7.26 -23.11 5.66
C VAL A 228 -8.26 -22.64 6.70
N THR A 229 -8.90 -23.59 7.38
CA THR A 229 -9.82 -23.30 8.47
C THR A 229 -9.12 -23.49 9.80
N LEU A 230 -8.90 -22.38 10.51
CA LEU A 230 -8.46 -22.41 11.89
C LEU A 230 -9.68 -22.50 12.80
N ARG A 231 -9.63 -23.43 13.76
CA ARG A 231 -10.61 -23.56 14.84
C ARG A 231 -9.90 -23.45 16.16
N PHE A 232 -10.45 -22.66 17.06
CA PHE A 232 -9.95 -22.40 18.38
C PHE A 232 -10.91 -22.97 19.42
N GLU A 233 -10.39 -23.70 20.42
CA GLU A 233 -11.15 -24.18 21.56
C GLU A 233 -10.37 -23.86 22.84
N SER A 234 -10.99 -23.10 23.76
CA SER A 234 -10.44 -22.76 25.05
C SER A 234 -11.27 -23.38 26.17
N ASN A 235 -10.64 -23.62 27.33
CA ASN A 235 -11.34 -24.07 28.53
C ASN A 235 -11.79 -22.93 29.43
N PHE A 236 -11.62 -21.69 29.00
CA PHE A 236 -11.93 -20.52 29.81
C PHE A 236 -12.62 -19.43 28.98
N TYR A 237 -13.27 -18.52 29.68
CA TYR A 237 -13.81 -17.28 29.15
C TYR A 237 -13.69 -16.18 30.18
N VAL A 238 -13.72 -14.92 29.74
CA VAL A 238 -13.71 -13.76 30.62
C VAL A 238 -15.16 -13.40 30.98
N PRO A 239 -15.61 -13.70 32.20
CA PRO A 239 -16.92 -13.28 32.64
C PRO A 239 -16.94 -11.74 32.75
N ASN A 240 -17.95 -11.11 32.20
CA ASN A 240 -18.22 -9.67 32.32
C ASN A 240 -17.25 -8.72 31.63
N ALA A 241 -16.32 -9.17 30.80
CA ALA A 241 -15.42 -8.26 30.12
C ALA A 241 -16.15 -7.23 29.23
N LEU A 242 -17.39 -7.52 28.82
CA LEU A 242 -18.15 -6.66 27.92
C LEU A 242 -19.67 -6.74 28.14
N GLU A 243 -20.14 -6.23 29.27
CA GLU A 243 -21.59 -6.01 29.50
C GLU A 243 -22.29 -5.24 28.33
N LYS A 244 -21.51 -4.53 27.51
CA LYS A 244 -22.01 -3.76 26.38
C LYS A 244 -22.30 -4.60 25.11
N ARG A 245 -21.83 -5.85 25.03
CA ARG A 245 -21.94 -6.71 23.83
C ARG A 245 -22.97 -7.85 23.94
N GLY A 246 -23.71 -7.93 25.03
CA GLY A 246 -24.63 -9.03 25.27
C GLY A 246 -23.93 -10.30 25.78
N VAL A 247 -24.49 -11.49 25.53
CA VAL A 247 -24.11 -12.78 26.12
C VAL A 247 -22.88 -13.42 25.43
N THR A 248 -21.87 -12.66 25.09
CA THR A 248 -20.65 -13.20 24.48
C THR A 248 -19.66 -13.67 25.52
N ARG A 249 -19.14 -14.90 25.36
CA ARG A 249 -18.13 -15.52 26.20
C ARG A 249 -16.77 -15.32 25.54
N LEU A 250 -16.13 -14.19 25.79
CA LEU A 250 -14.84 -13.89 25.21
C LEU A 250 -13.73 -14.62 25.96
N ALA A 251 -12.87 -15.31 25.24
CA ALA A 251 -11.75 -16.04 25.81
C ALA A 251 -10.43 -15.28 25.65
N VAL A 252 -10.04 -14.99 24.43
CA VAL A 252 -8.72 -14.49 24.08
C VAL A 252 -8.82 -13.40 23.01
N LEU A 253 -7.96 -12.42 23.05
CA LEU A 253 -7.74 -11.49 21.96
C LEU A 253 -6.65 -12.07 21.05
N LEU A 254 -7.01 -12.37 19.82
CA LEU A 254 -6.11 -12.91 18.80
C LEU A 254 -5.64 -11.79 17.87
N LYS A 255 -4.33 -11.74 17.66
CA LYS A 255 -3.71 -10.99 16.57
C LYS A 255 -3.09 -12.00 15.61
N MET A 256 -3.48 -11.91 14.33
CA MET A 256 -2.95 -12.75 13.26
C MET A 256 -2.15 -11.90 12.28
N THR A 257 -0.99 -12.42 11.88
CA THR A 257 -0.25 -11.92 10.74
C THR A 257 0.17 -13.11 9.87
N ALA A 258 0.26 -12.93 8.57
CA ALA A 258 0.72 -13.96 7.66
C ALA A 258 1.51 -13.32 6.52
N ASP A 259 2.56 -13.98 6.11
CA ASP A 259 3.42 -13.61 4.99
C ASP A 259 3.18 -14.53 3.79
#